data_badf7f99d2d6608857cefa7d8a719daa
#
_entry.id   badf7f99d2d6608857cefa7d8a719daa
#
_cell.length_a   1.000
_cell.length_b   1.000
_cell.length_c   1.000
_cell.angle_alpha   90.00
_cell.angle_beta   90.00
_cell.angle_gamma   90.00
#
_symmetry.space_group_name_H-M   'P 1'
#
loop_
_entity.id
_entity.type
_entity.pdbx_description
1 polymer ?
#
loop_
_entity_poly.entity_id
_entity_poly.type
_entity_poly.pdbx_seq_one_letter_code
_entity_poly.pdbx_strand_id
1 'polypeptide(L)'
;MIVDAHHHFWDTNVPTYDYYWMTDDLSAIKGRFFPEDMRPLLRERAVDRTVLIQTIPSLPETRDFLAIAARTDFVAGVVGWVDLTDDKVGHTLSDLQSSNDGRNLVGIRHQAHDEPDADWLRRPDVMRGIGTVGEAGLTFDILVRARELPAALELVRTYPEQRFVVDHIAKPSIKDREIEPWASRMKPLADFPSVWVKVSGMIEEADWAHWTPDDLKPYVQRLLEWFGPERLIFGSNWPVCLLAGSYAQVFDALVYALGEISPADRDRIFGGNAIEAYRLDTGNAG
;
A
#
# COMPACT_ATOMS: atom_id res chain seq x y z
N MET A 1 -9.51 -14.95 8.09
CA MET A 1 -8.88 -13.73 8.64
C MET A 1 -8.87 -12.67 7.55
N ILE A 2 -9.43 -11.49 7.83
CA ILE A 2 -9.43 -10.35 6.90
C ILE A 2 -8.34 -9.37 7.34
N VAL A 3 -7.53 -8.89 6.38
CA VAL A 3 -6.44 -7.94 6.59
C VAL A 3 -6.65 -6.73 5.69
N ASP A 4 -6.72 -5.54 6.27
CA ASP A 4 -6.62 -4.29 5.54
C ASP A 4 -5.14 -3.91 5.40
N ALA A 5 -4.58 -4.12 4.21
CA ALA A 5 -3.15 -3.97 3.99
C ALA A 5 -2.71 -2.53 3.65
N HIS A 6 -3.60 -1.54 3.81
CA HIS A 6 -3.24 -0.15 3.51
C HIS A 6 -4.13 0.85 4.23
N HIS A 7 -3.62 1.42 5.30
CA HIS A 7 -4.21 2.59 5.96
C HIS A 7 -3.11 3.48 6.56
N HIS A 8 -3.50 4.64 7.04
CA HIS A 8 -2.60 5.62 7.64
C HIS A 8 -3.15 6.16 8.95
N PHE A 9 -2.24 6.73 9.77
CA PHE A 9 -2.57 7.56 10.91
C PHE A 9 -1.83 8.89 10.81
N TRP A 10 -2.46 9.97 11.25
CA TRP A 10 -1.83 11.29 11.34
C TRP A 10 -2.63 12.24 12.23
N ASP A 11 -1.99 13.37 12.58
CA ASP A 11 -2.63 14.52 13.19
C ASP A 11 -2.08 15.80 12.57
N THR A 12 -2.87 16.43 11.69
CA THR A 12 -2.48 17.69 11.05
C THR A 12 -2.71 18.92 11.93
N ASN A 13 -3.30 18.76 13.15
CA ASN A 13 -3.50 19.86 14.09
C ASN A 13 -2.23 20.17 14.88
N VAL A 14 -1.23 19.27 14.86
CA VAL A 14 0.05 19.46 15.54
C VAL A 14 1.19 19.54 14.52
N PRO A 15 2.17 20.43 14.70
CA PRO A 15 3.23 20.66 13.72
C PRO A 15 4.38 19.63 13.87
N THR A 16 4.07 18.38 14.21
CA THR A 16 5.10 17.34 14.38
C THR A 16 5.69 16.93 13.03
N TYR A 17 4.84 16.85 12.02
CA TYR A 17 5.21 16.46 10.66
C TYR A 17 4.62 17.43 9.64
N ASP A 18 5.37 17.65 8.56
CA ASP A 18 4.89 18.41 7.40
C ASP A 18 4.28 17.44 6.37
N TYR A 19 2.95 17.42 6.32
CA TYR A 19 2.21 16.66 5.32
C TYR A 19 2.07 17.48 4.04
N TYR A 20 3.19 17.76 3.38
CA TYR A 20 3.31 18.65 2.20
C TYR A 20 2.34 18.32 1.05
N TRP A 21 1.91 17.06 0.95
CA TRP A 21 0.98 16.61 -0.07
C TRP A 21 -0.50 16.93 0.24
N MET A 22 -0.82 17.30 1.48
CA MET A 22 -2.18 17.65 1.91
C MET A 22 -2.51 19.10 1.57
N THR A 23 -2.82 19.35 0.30
CA THR A 23 -3.28 20.64 -0.21
C THR A 23 -4.66 21.04 0.35
N ASP A 24 -5.16 22.25 0.06
CA ASP A 24 -6.41 22.76 0.67
C ASP A 24 -7.67 22.05 0.15
N ASP A 25 -7.63 21.51 -1.05
CA ASP A 25 -8.70 20.68 -1.63
C ASP A 25 -8.86 19.33 -0.92
N LEU A 26 -7.86 18.88 -0.17
CA LEU A 26 -7.90 17.67 0.66
C LEU A 26 -8.40 17.93 2.09
N SER A 27 -9.16 19.01 2.32
CA SER A 27 -9.60 19.43 3.66
C SER A 27 -10.40 18.35 4.42
N ALA A 28 -11.10 17.44 3.74
CA ALA A 28 -11.88 16.37 4.34
C ALA A 28 -11.01 15.34 5.11
N ILE A 29 -9.73 15.27 4.81
CA ILE A 29 -8.77 14.38 5.48
C ILE A 29 -7.76 15.13 6.36
N LYS A 30 -7.89 16.47 6.48
CA LYS A 30 -7.14 17.23 7.49
C LYS A 30 -7.78 17.01 8.86
N GLY A 31 -6.97 16.81 9.88
CA GLY A 31 -7.45 16.54 11.23
C GLY A 31 -6.65 15.44 11.91
N ARG A 32 -7.26 14.81 12.90
CA ARG A 32 -6.68 13.72 13.68
C ARG A 32 -7.37 12.41 13.31
N PHE A 33 -6.57 11.40 12.92
CA PHE A 33 -7.00 10.05 12.58
C PHE A 33 -6.05 9.04 13.22
N PHE A 34 -6.58 8.24 14.17
CA PHE A 34 -5.78 7.33 14.99
C PHE A 34 -6.49 5.96 15.20
N PRO A 35 -5.86 5.00 15.91
CA PRO A 35 -6.42 3.67 16.09
C PRO A 35 -7.85 3.64 16.65
N GLU A 36 -8.20 4.54 17.56
CA GLU A 36 -9.55 4.62 18.14
C GLU A 36 -10.63 4.98 17.12
N ASP A 37 -10.28 5.78 16.09
CA ASP A 37 -11.20 6.20 15.02
C ASP A 37 -11.40 5.05 14.02
N MET A 38 -10.37 4.27 13.76
CA MET A 38 -10.40 3.15 12.82
C MET A 38 -11.09 1.90 13.39
N ARG A 39 -10.92 1.62 14.67
CA ARG A 39 -11.42 0.39 15.32
C ARG A 39 -12.91 0.10 15.09
N PRO A 40 -13.85 1.06 15.17
CA PRO A 40 -15.25 0.82 14.83
C PRO A 40 -15.45 0.38 13.39
N LEU A 41 -14.70 0.96 12.44
CA LEU A 41 -14.78 0.66 11.01
C LEU A 41 -14.34 -0.77 10.71
N LEU A 42 -13.23 -1.21 11.35
CA LEU A 42 -12.74 -2.58 11.24
C LEU A 42 -13.79 -3.60 11.73
N ARG A 43 -14.42 -3.32 12.89
CA ARG A 43 -15.47 -4.18 13.46
C ARG A 43 -16.67 -4.31 12.54
N GLU A 44 -17.09 -3.24 11.89
CA GLU A 44 -18.23 -3.23 10.98
C GLU A 44 -18.04 -4.19 9.79
N ARG A 45 -16.81 -4.38 9.33
CA ARG A 45 -16.46 -5.26 8.20
C ARG A 45 -15.72 -6.53 8.63
N ALA A 46 -15.69 -6.83 9.93
CA ALA A 46 -15.00 -7.99 10.50
C ALA A 46 -13.53 -8.10 10.05
N VAL A 47 -12.84 -6.95 9.94
CA VAL A 47 -11.41 -6.89 9.64
C VAL A 47 -10.63 -7.18 10.92
N ASP A 48 -9.75 -8.19 10.85
CA ASP A 48 -9.02 -8.71 12.01
C ASP A 48 -7.70 -7.99 12.25
N ARG A 49 -6.98 -7.67 11.17
CA ARG A 49 -5.63 -7.09 11.20
C ARG A 49 -5.47 -6.02 10.13
N THR A 50 -4.43 -5.19 10.32
CA THR A 50 -4.10 -4.12 9.36
C THR A 50 -2.60 -3.98 9.16
N VAL A 51 -2.21 -3.33 8.06
CA VAL A 51 -0.84 -2.85 7.83
C VAL A 51 -0.86 -1.33 7.75
N LEU A 52 -0.12 -0.69 8.65
CA LEU A 52 0.04 0.76 8.75
C LEU A 52 1.14 1.23 7.80
N ILE A 53 0.82 2.18 6.92
CA ILE A 53 1.72 2.62 5.85
C ILE A 53 2.20 4.04 6.12
N GLN A 54 3.51 4.31 5.88
CA GLN A 54 4.12 5.64 5.97
C GLN A 54 3.32 6.69 5.17
N THR A 55 3.37 7.96 5.59
CA THR A 55 2.64 9.07 4.94
C THR A 55 3.56 10.10 4.30
N ILE A 56 4.78 10.22 4.80
CA ILE A 56 5.81 11.16 4.35
C ILE A 56 7.19 10.50 4.35
N PRO A 57 8.18 11.02 3.63
CA PRO A 57 9.56 10.52 3.66
C PRO A 57 10.26 10.90 4.98
N SER A 58 9.94 10.18 6.06
CA SER A 58 10.37 10.50 7.42
C SER A 58 10.76 9.26 8.23
N LEU A 59 12.03 9.16 8.62
CA LEU A 59 12.50 8.13 9.54
C LEU A 59 11.91 8.28 10.96
N PRO A 60 11.74 9.50 11.52
CA PRO A 60 10.99 9.69 12.76
C PRO A 60 9.56 9.15 12.69
N GLU A 61 8.81 9.40 11.60
CA GLU A 61 7.46 8.84 11.42
C GLU A 61 7.48 7.30 11.43
N THR A 62 8.46 6.68 10.76
CA THR A 62 8.63 5.23 10.78
C THR A 62 8.75 4.70 12.21
N ARG A 63 9.55 5.35 13.07
CA ARG A 63 9.70 4.98 14.48
C ARG A 63 8.42 5.16 15.28
N ASP A 64 7.71 6.26 15.07
CA ASP A 64 6.42 6.51 15.72
C ASP A 64 5.37 5.48 15.30
N PHE A 65 5.33 5.09 14.04
CA PHE A 65 4.41 4.07 13.54
C PHE A 65 4.73 2.69 14.10
N LEU A 66 6.00 2.32 14.26
CA LEU A 66 6.39 1.09 14.96
C LEU A 66 5.90 1.10 16.43
N ALA A 67 6.07 2.23 17.12
CA ALA A 67 5.58 2.38 18.49
C ALA A 67 4.04 2.36 18.58
N ILE A 68 3.32 2.87 17.59
CA ILE A 68 1.85 2.74 17.50
C ILE A 68 1.46 1.29 17.28
N ALA A 69 2.10 0.58 16.34
CA ALA A 69 1.83 -0.81 16.05
C ALA A 69 2.04 -1.71 17.29
N ALA A 70 3.11 -1.48 18.04
CA ALA A 70 3.43 -2.28 19.23
C ALA A 70 2.35 -2.23 20.34
N ARG A 71 1.55 -1.15 20.37
CA ARG A 71 0.46 -0.96 21.38
C ARG A 71 -0.95 -1.10 20.80
N THR A 72 -1.07 -1.43 19.51
CA THR A 72 -2.35 -1.51 18.80
C THR A 72 -2.58 -2.93 18.31
N ASP A 73 -3.45 -3.66 18.97
CA ASP A 73 -3.69 -5.09 18.78
C ASP A 73 -4.07 -5.52 17.36
N PHE A 74 -4.69 -4.64 16.59
CA PHE A 74 -5.08 -4.94 15.21
C PHE A 74 -4.00 -4.58 14.16
N VAL A 75 -2.97 -3.78 14.50
CA VAL A 75 -1.88 -3.46 13.56
C VAL A 75 -0.87 -4.59 13.57
N ALA A 76 -0.82 -5.37 12.48
CA ALA A 76 0.05 -6.53 12.34
C ALA A 76 1.40 -6.20 11.69
N GLY A 77 1.54 -5.02 11.07
CA GLY A 77 2.77 -4.61 10.43
C GLY A 77 2.80 -3.13 10.08
N VAL A 78 4.01 -2.64 9.84
CA VAL A 78 4.29 -1.27 9.40
C VAL A 78 5.13 -1.32 8.12
N VAL A 79 4.68 -0.62 7.09
CA VAL A 79 5.50 -0.25 5.95
C VAL A 79 6.02 1.16 6.20
N GLY A 80 7.29 1.27 6.57
CA GLY A 80 7.94 2.52 6.93
C GLY A 80 8.65 3.18 5.75
N TRP A 81 9.44 4.19 6.06
CA TRP A 81 10.31 4.88 5.12
C TRP A 81 11.75 4.91 5.64
N VAL A 82 12.71 4.76 4.74
CA VAL A 82 14.13 5.05 4.94
C VAL A 82 14.65 5.79 3.71
N ASP A 83 15.75 6.54 3.86
CA ASP A 83 16.44 7.13 2.71
C ASP A 83 17.15 6.03 1.92
N LEU A 84 16.54 5.65 0.78
CA LEU A 84 17.07 4.61 -0.10
C LEU A 84 18.37 5.02 -0.80
N THR A 85 18.66 6.34 -0.87
CA THR A 85 19.85 6.88 -1.51
C THR A 85 21.08 6.86 -0.59
N ASP A 86 20.87 6.73 0.73
CA ASP A 86 21.94 6.68 1.72
C ASP A 86 22.75 5.38 1.59
N ASP A 87 24.07 5.50 1.51
CA ASP A 87 24.99 4.35 1.49
C ASP A 87 24.91 3.51 2.77
N LYS A 88 24.37 4.07 3.86
CA LYS A 88 24.19 3.40 5.15
C LYS A 88 22.79 2.86 5.38
N VAL A 89 21.95 2.81 4.35
CA VAL A 89 20.57 2.34 4.47
C VAL A 89 20.45 0.97 5.18
N GLY A 90 21.39 0.06 4.94
CA GLY A 90 21.47 -1.24 5.61
C GLY A 90 21.63 -1.15 7.14
N HIS A 91 22.44 -0.18 7.63
CA HIS A 91 22.56 0.07 9.07
C HIS A 91 21.25 0.62 9.64
N THR A 92 20.62 1.57 8.96
CA THR A 92 19.33 2.14 9.37
C THR A 92 18.26 1.06 9.47
N LEU A 93 18.17 0.15 8.49
CA LEU A 93 17.23 -0.99 8.51
C LEU A 93 17.52 -1.93 9.68
N SER A 94 18.80 -2.28 9.91
CA SER A 94 19.21 -3.12 11.04
C SER A 94 18.86 -2.48 12.39
N ASP A 95 19.09 -1.17 12.54
CA ASP A 95 18.73 -0.43 13.77
C ASP A 95 17.23 -0.44 14.01
N LEU A 96 16.42 -0.22 12.95
CA LEU A 96 14.96 -0.30 13.05
C LEU A 96 14.50 -1.69 13.48
N GLN A 97 14.98 -2.75 12.81
CA GLN A 97 14.58 -4.14 13.09
C GLN A 97 15.05 -4.62 14.48
N SER A 98 16.18 -4.11 14.98
CA SER A 98 16.72 -4.44 16.30
C SER A 98 16.07 -3.64 17.44
N SER A 99 15.26 -2.64 17.13
CA SER A 99 14.52 -1.87 18.15
C SER A 99 13.46 -2.73 18.83
N ASN A 100 12.99 -2.29 20.01
CA ASN A 100 11.97 -3.02 20.78
C ASN A 100 10.69 -3.30 19.97
N ASP A 101 10.34 -2.39 19.07
CA ASP A 101 9.11 -2.45 18.24
C ASP A 101 9.40 -2.92 16.81
N GLY A 102 10.67 -3.19 16.50
CA GLY A 102 11.19 -3.49 15.16
C GLY A 102 10.60 -4.73 14.51
N ARG A 103 10.07 -5.67 15.30
CA ARG A 103 9.35 -6.86 14.81
C ARG A 103 8.13 -6.50 13.94
N ASN A 104 7.58 -5.29 14.11
CA ASN A 104 6.42 -4.81 13.36
C ASN A 104 6.82 -4.22 12.00
N LEU A 105 8.12 -3.99 11.70
CA LEU A 105 8.57 -3.52 10.40
C LEU A 105 8.49 -4.64 9.37
N VAL A 106 7.57 -4.54 8.42
CA VAL A 106 7.31 -5.58 7.41
C VAL A 106 7.65 -5.15 5.99
N GLY A 107 7.82 -3.84 5.77
CA GLY A 107 8.15 -3.30 4.46
C GLY A 107 8.64 -1.87 4.52
N ILE A 108 9.09 -1.40 3.37
CA ILE A 108 9.53 -0.01 3.11
C ILE A 108 8.81 0.51 1.88
N ARG A 109 8.45 1.79 1.91
CA ARG A 109 7.86 2.51 0.77
C ARG A 109 8.52 3.88 0.57
N HIS A 110 8.58 4.31 -0.68
CA HIS A 110 8.86 5.69 -1.08
C HIS A 110 7.81 6.15 -2.09
N GLN A 111 7.41 7.43 -2.02
CA GLN A 111 6.42 8.01 -2.93
C GLN A 111 7.08 8.38 -4.28
N ALA A 112 7.44 7.37 -5.07
CA ALA A 112 8.14 7.58 -6.34
C ALA A 112 7.32 8.40 -7.35
N HIS A 113 5.98 8.40 -7.22
CA HIS A 113 5.10 9.20 -8.07
C HIS A 113 5.18 10.72 -7.81
N ASP A 114 5.75 11.14 -6.66
CA ASP A 114 5.98 12.55 -6.32
C ASP A 114 7.35 13.03 -6.81
N GLU A 115 8.23 12.12 -7.23
CA GLU A 115 9.53 12.47 -7.76
C GLU A 115 9.41 13.14 -9.13
N PRO A 116 10.17 14.22 -9.38
CA PRO A 116 10.16 14.89 -10.69
C PRO A 116 10.59 13.98 -11.84
N ASP A 117 11.55 13.08 -11.55
CA ASP A 117 12.11 12.12 -12.50
C ASP A 117 11.27 10.83 -12.55
N ALA A 118 10.65 10.54 -13.69
CA ALA A 118 9.90 9.30 -13.90
C ALA A 118 10.78 8.03 -13.81
N ASP A 119 12.09 8.18 -13.99
CA ASP A 119 13.07 7.11 -13.92
C ASP A 119 13.76 7.02 -12.55
N TRP A 120 13.24 7.71 -11.52
CA TRP A 120 13.82 7.72 -10.17
C TRP A 120 14.11 6.31 -9.61
N LEU A 121 13.20 5.34 -9.83
CA LEU A 121 13.40 3.94 -9.42
C LEU A 121 14.56 3.25 -10.14
N ARG A 122 15.05 3.79 -11.29
CA ARG A 122 16.21 3.27 -12.05
C ARG A 122 17.54 3.85 -11.59
N ARG A 123 17.53 4.86 -10.74
CA ARG A 123 18.76 5.46 -10.24
C ARG A 123 19.60 4.38 -9.53
N PRO A 124 20.91 4.29 -9.79
CA PRO A 124 21.75 3.24 -9.21
C PRO A 124 21.78 3.22 -7.68
N ASP A 125 21.75 4.40 -7.04
CA ASP A 125 21.71 4.56 -5.59
C ASP A 125 20.36 4.06 -5.02
N VAL A 126 19.25 4.40 -5.66
CA VAL A 126 17.89 3.96 -5.28
C VAL A 126 17.74 2.44 -5.46
N MET A 127 18.13 1.90 -6.61
CA MET A 127 18.09 0.45 -6.87
C MET A 127 18.91 -0.33 -5.84
N ARG A 128 20.12 0.13 -5.52
CA ARG A 128 20.93 -0.45 -4.44
C ARG A 128 20.17 -0.45 -3.12
N GLY A 129 19.59 0.71 -2.73
CA GLY A 129 18.83 0.83 -1.49
C GLY A 129 17.63 -0.12 -1.43
N ILE A 130 16.89 -0.25 -2.55
CA ILE A 130 15.76 -1.18 -2.64
C ILE A 130 16.25 -2.64 -2.56
N GLY A 131 17.37 -2.98 -3.21
CA GLY A 131 17.99 -4.30 -3.07
C GLY A 131 18.33 -4.61 -1.60
N THR A 132 18.88 -3.63 -0.87
CA THR A 132 19.18 -3.76 0.57
C THR A 132 17.92 -3.99 1.42
N VAL A 133 16.77 -3.39 1.05
CA VAL A 133 15.47 -3.68 1.69
C VAL A 133 15.10 -5.16 1.52
N GLY A 134 15.29 -5.71 0.31
CA GLY A 134 15.07 -7.14 0.04
C GLY A 134 16.00 -8.06 0.83
N GLU A 135 17.30 -7.71 0.91
CA GLU A 135 18.31 -8.45 1.72
C GLU A 135 17.96 -8.43 3.21
N ALA A 136 17.35 -7.35 3.72
CA ALA A 136 16.82 -7.26 5.07
C ALA A 136 15.55 -8.09 5.30
N GLY A 137 15.04 -8.80 4.27
CA GLY A 137 13.86 -9.65 4.33
C GLY A 137 12.53 -8.87 4.28
N LEU A 138 12.56 -7.56 4.02
CA LEU A 138 11.42 -6.68 3.97
C LEU A 138 10.79 -6.64 2.57
N THR A 139 9.51 -6.31 2.50
CA THR A 139 8.80 -6.06 1.25
C THR A 139 8.99 -4.61 0.81
N PHE A 140 9.11 -4.37 -0.48
CA PHE A 140 9.14 -3.01 -1.00
C PHE A 140 7.81 -2.67 -1.69
N ASP A 141 7.14 -1.63 -1.17
CA ASP A 141 5.90 -1.12 -1.75
C ASP A 141 6.22 -0.11 -2.86
N ILE A 142 5.72 -0.39 -4.07
CA ILE A 142 5.92 0.42 -5.28
C ILE A 142 4.75 1.38 -5.40
N LEU A 143 4.92 2.63 -4.97
CA LEU A 143 3.92 3.68 -5.11
C LEU A 143 4.25 4.56 -6.32
N VAL A 144 3.55 4.30 -7.40
CA VAL A 144 3.78 4.90 -8.73
C VAL A 144 2.46 5.22 -9.43
N ARG A 145 2.53 6.01 -10.49
CA ARG A 145 1.50 6.17 -11.53
C ARG A 145 1.91 5.45 -12.80
N ALA A 146 1.06 5.48 -13.83
CA ALA A 146 1.38 4.89 -15.12
C ALA A 146 2.70 5.41 -15.72
N ARG A 147 3.12 6.65 -15.38
CA ARG A 147 4.36 7.28 -15.86
C ARG A 147 5.61 6.49 -15.43
N GLU A 148 5.66 6.04 -14.17
CA GLU A 148 6.82 5.37 -13.56
C GLU A 148 6.81 3.85 -13.74
N LEU A 149 5.70 3.24 -14.21
CA LEU A 149 5.61 1.78 -14.36
C LEU A 149 6.74 1.15 -15.20
N PRO A 150 7.28 1.80 -16.26
CA PRO A 150 8.45 1.26 -16.98
C PRO A 150 9.70 1.16 -16.07
N ALA A 151 9.90 2.10 -15.15
CA ALA A 151 11.00 2.05 -14.19
C ALA A 151 10.75 0.98 -13.11
N ALA A 152 9.53 0.84 -12.64
CA ALA A 152 9.14 -0.23 -11.72
C ALA A 152 9.35 -1.63 -12.33
N LEU A 153 9.03 -1.81 -13.62
CA LEU A 153 9.26 -3.08 -14.31
C LEU A 153 10.76 -3.44 -14.37
N GLU A 154 11.62 -2.45 -14.62
CA GLU A 154 13.07 -2.68 -14.65
C GLU A 154 13.61 -3.02 -13.25
N LEU A 155 13.11 -2.34 -12.20
CA LEU A 155 13.41 -2.67 -10.81
C LEU A 155 13.09 -4.14 -10.49
N VAL A 156 11.86 -4.57 -10.81
CA VAL A 156 11.42 -5.95 -10.57
C VAL A 156 12.24 -6.96 -11.38
N ARG A 157 12.61 -6.65 -12.62
CA ARG A 157 13.51 -7.49 -13.44
C ARG A 157 14.89 -7.64 -12.83
N THR A 158 15.38 -6.58 -12.16
CA THR A 158 16.70 -6.59 -11.53
C THR A 158 16.71 -7.45 -10.26
N TYR A 159 15.59 -7.47 -9.52
CA TYR A 159 15.45 -8.21 -8.26
C TYR A 159 14.24 -9.16 -8.29
N PRO A 160 14.22 -10.19 -9.18
CA PRO A 160 13.03 -10.99 -9.45
C PRO A 160 12.55 -11.82 -8.25
N GLU A 161 13.42 -12.11 -7.29
CA GLU A 161 13.09 -12.88 -6.08
C GLU A 161 12.65 -12.00 -4.91
N GLN A 162 12.84 -10.68 -5.00
CA GLN A 162 12.41 -9.75 -3.97
C GLN A 162 10.90 -9.57 -4.00
N ARG A 163 10.26 -9.48 -2.83
CA ARG A 163 8.83 -9.20 -2.73
C ARG A 163 8.53 -7.73 -3.00
N PHE A 164 7.63 -7.52 -3.93
CA PHE A 164 7.12 -6.21 -4.29
C PHE A 164 5.60 -6.16 -4.16
N VAL A 165 5.08 -5.03 -3.69
CA VAL A 165 3.65 -4.76 -3.67
C VAL A 165 3.39 -3.46 -4.40
N VAL A 166 2.64 -3.50 -5.50
CA VAL A 166 2.25 -2.28 -6.22
C VAL A 166 1.06 -1.64 -5.51
N ASP A 167 1.26 -0.44 -4.99
CA ASP A 167 0.21 0.31 -4.30
C ASP A 167 -0.84 0.86 -5.27
N HIS A 168 -2.11 0.85 -4.81
CA HIS A 168 -3.23 1.55 -5.45
C HIS A 168 -3.38 1.24 -6.94
N ILE A 169 -3.14 -0.03 -7.32
CA ILE A 169 -3.17 -0.49 -8.72
C ILE A 169 -2.34 0.40 -9.68
N ALA A 170 -1.30 1.09 -9.16
CA ALA A 170 -0.50 2.11 -9.87
C ALA A 170 -1.32 3.30 -10.38
N LYS A 171 -2.40 3.70 -9.65
CA LYS A 171 -3.16 4.95 -9.79
C LYS A 171 -3.56 5.29 -11.25
N PRO A 172 -4.36 4.44 -11.94
CA PRO A 172 -4.89 4.77 -13.26
C PRO A 172 -5.86 5.95 -13.22
N SER A 173 -6.03 6.66 -14.33
CA SER A 173 -7.03 7.74 -14.46
C SER A 173 -8.45 7.16 -14.56
N ILE A 174 -9.00 6.72 -13.41
CA ILE A 174 -10.35 6.12 -13.36
C ILE A 174 -11.41 7.17 -13.70
N LYS A 175 -11.23 8.40 -13.20
CA LYS A 175 -12.14 9.52 -13.50
C LYS A 175 -12.36 9.74 -14.99
N ASP A 176 -11.28 9.62 -15.77
CA ASP A 176 -11.33 9.82 -17.21
C ASP A 176 -11.61 8.52 -17.98
N ARG A 177 -11.78 7.40 -17.25
CA ARG A 177 -11.97 6.05 -17.83
C ARG A 177 -10.85 5.60 -18.75
N GLU A 178 -9.64 6.09 -18.51
CA GLU A 178 -8.47 5.76 -19.32
C GLU A 178 -7.88 4.42 -18.89
N ILE A 179 -7.86 3.49 -19.82
CA ILE A 179 -7.24 2.18 -19.63
C ILE A 179 -5.77 2.20 -20.07
N GLU A 180 -5.46 2.90 -21.13
CA GLU A 180 -4.07 3.09 -21.61
C GLU A 180 -3.53 4.47 -21.22
N PRO A 181 -2.25 4.61 -20.93
CA PRO A 181 -1.17 3.62 -21.05
C PRO A 181 -1.01 2.70 -19.83
N TRP A 182 -1.88 2.80 -18.81
CA TRP A 182 -1.79 2.02 -17.57
C TRP A 182 -1.78 0.51 -17.85
N ALA A 183 -2.71 0.01 -18.65
CA ALA A 183 -2.87 -1.43 -18.88
C ALA A 183 -1.63 -2.05 -19.55
N SER A 184 -1.13 -1.44 -20.62
CA SER A 184 0.06 -1.93 -21.34
C SER A 184 1.33 -1.89 -20.49
N ARG A 185 1.41 -0.98 -19.51
CA ARG A 185 2.57 -0.83 -18.61
C ARG A 185 2.46 -1.67 -17.35
N MET A 186 1.25 -1.93 -16.84
CA MET A 186 0.99 -2.72 -15.63
C MET A 186 1.08 -4.23 -15.91
N LYS A 187 0.51 -4.69 -17.02
CA LYS A 187 0.42 -6.11 -17.38
C LYS A 187 1.77 -6.85 -17.31
N PRO A 188 2.91 -6.30 -17.81
CA PRO A 188 4.20 -7.01 -17.73
C PRO A 188 4.70 -7.32 -16.33
N LEU A 189 4.23 -6.62 -15.29
CA LEU A 189 4.56 -6.94 -13.90
C LEU A 189 3.95 -8.26 -13.44
N ALA A 190 2.89 -8.71 -14.09
CA ALA A 190 2.24 -9.97 -13.78
C ALA A 190 3.08 -11.21 -14.11
N ASP A 191 4.10 -11.07 -14.96
CA ASP A 191 5.05 -12.16 -15.30
C ASP A 191 5.96 -12.52 -14.11
N PHE A 192 5.99 -11.69 -13.06
CA PHE A 192 6.84 -11.90 -11.88
C PHE A 192 5.99 -12.40 -10.70
N PRO A 193 6.21 -13.64 -10.22
CA PRO A 193 5.45 -14.21 -9.12
C PRO A 193 5.68 -13.50 -7.78
N SER A 194 6.78 -12.74 -7.65
CA SER A 194 7.16 -11.94 -6.48
C SER A 194 6.43 -10.60 -6.40
N VAL A 195 5.51 -10.30 -7.34
CA VAL A 195 4.77 -9.03 -7.39
C VAL A 195 3.31 -9.24 -7.03
N TRP A 196 2.86 -8.57 -5.98
CA TRP A 196 1.46 -8.42 -5.59
C TRP A 196 0.95 -7.03 -5.93
N VAL A 197 -0.37 -6.87 -5.94
CA VAL A 197 -1.03 -5.59 -6.24
C VAL A 197 -2.07 -5.28 -5.18
N LYS A 198 -1.98 -4.13 -4.54
CA LYS A 198 -3.04 -3.61 -3.66
C LYS A 198 -4.17 -3.03 -4.50
N VAL A 199 -5.34 -3.64 -4.36
CA VAL A 199 -6.60 -3.15 -4.90
C VAL A 199 -7.18 -2.17 -3.89
N SER A 200 -6.59 -0.98 -3.85
CA SER A 200 -6.85 0.12 -2.91
C SER A 200 -6.72 1.45 -3.65
N GLY A 201 -7.10 2.56 -3.03
CA GLY A 201 -6.90 3.91 -3.59
C GLY A 201 -7.61 4.15 -4.92
N MET A 202 -8.66 3.39 -5.22
CA MET A 202 -9.33 3.47 -6.51
C MET A 202 -10.37 4.58 -6.56
N ILE A 203 -11.14 4.76 -5.50
CA ILE A 203 -12.19 5.78 -5.46
C ILE A 203 -11.61 7.19 -5.46
N GLU A 204 -10.38 7.33 -4.94
CA GLU A 204 -9.62 8.58 -4.93
C GLU A 204 -9.11 8.98 -6.32
N GLU A 205 -8.95 8.02 -7.22
CA GLU A 205 -8.59 8.27 -8.63
C GLU A 205 -9.83 8.37 -9.54
N ALA A 206 -11.04 8.20 -8.97
CA ALA A 206 -12.33 8.35 -9.67
C ALA A 206 -12.93 9.76 -9.50
N ASP A 207 -14.15 9.98 -9.98
CA ASP A 207 -14.91 11.20 -9.67
C ASP A 207 -15.41 11.13 -8.23
N TRP A 208 -14.85 11.90 -7.32
CA TRP A 208 -15.14 11.83 -5.89
C TRP A 208 -16.64 11.98 -5.54
N ALA A 209 -17.37 12.73 -6.34
CA ALA A 209 -18.78 12.99 -6.07
C ALA A 209 -19.75 12.01 -6.75
N HIS A 210 -19.31 11.35 -7.84
CA HIS A 210 -20.23 10.62 -8.72
C HIS A 210 -19.73 9.21 -9.10
N TRP A 211 -18.61 8.72 -8.56
CA TRP A 211 -18.13 7.38 -8.88
C TRP A 211 -19.15 6.30 -8.46
N THR A 212 -19.10 5.20 -9.16
CA THR A 212 -19.86 3.99 -8.88
C THR A 212 -18.92 2.78 -8.91
N PRO A 213 -19.29 1.64 -8.30
CA PRO A 213 -18.49 0.42 -8.40
C PRO A 213 -18.24 -0.05 -9.84
N ASP A 214 -19.13 0.31 -10.79
CA ASP A 214 -18.93 0.00 -12.21
C ASP A 214 -17.75 0.75 -12.84
N ASP A 215 -17.39 1.92 -12.33
CA ASP A 215 -16.21 2.65 -12.80
C ASP A 215 -14.90 1.95 -12.40
N LEU A 216 -14.89 1.20 -11.29
CA LEU A 216 -13.73 0.48 -10.77
C LEU A 216 -13.57 -0.89 -11.43
N LYS A 217 -14.68 -1.53 -11.76
CA LYS A 217 -14.73 -2.91 -12.25
C LYS A 217 -13.83 -3.22 -13.44
N PRO A 218 -13.71 -2.36 -14.48
CA PRO A 218 -12.83 -2.63 -15.62
C PRO A 218 -11.35 -2.79 -15.26
N TYR A 219 -10.89 -2.09 -14.21
CA TYR A 219 -9.51 -2.17 -13.72
C TYR A 219 -9.30 -3.43 -12.88
N VAL A 220 -10.21 -3.70 -11.94
CA VAL A 220 -10.16 -4.88 -11.07
C VAL A 220 -10.20 -6.17 -11.87
N GLN A 221 -11.08 -6.26 -12.87
CA GLN A 221 -11.19 -7.46 -13.72
C GLN A 221 -9.91 -7.72 -14.53
N ARG A 222 -9.23 -6.68 -15.03
CA ARG A 222 -7.93 -6.83 -15.71
C ARG A 222 -6.84 -7.33 -14.76
N LEU A 223 -6.80 -6.80 -13.55
CA LEU A 223 -5.84 -7.26 -12.55
C LEU A 223 -6.10 -8.72 -12.15
N LEU A 224 -7.36 -9.10 -12.01
CA LEU A 224 -7.75 -10.48 -11.72
C LEU A 224 -7.34 -11.43 -12.87
N GLU A 225 -7.51 -11.00 -14.13
CA GLU A 225 -7.06 -11.74 -15.32
C GLU A 225 -5.53 -11.90 -15.36
N TRP A 226 -4.77 -10.85 -15.01
CA TRP A 226 -3.31 -10.85 -15.17
C TRP A 226 -2.56 -11.45 -13.99
N PHE A 227 -2.95 -11.07 -12.78
CA PHE A 227 -2.26 -11.45 -11.54
C PHE A 227 -2.90 -12.66 -10.84
N GLY A 228 -4.12 -13.03 -11.21
CA GLY A 228 -4.89 -14.03 -10.48
C GLY A 228 -5.36 -13.55 -9.09
N PRO A 229 -6.27 -14.29 -8.44
CA PRO A 229 -6.73 -13.96 -7.11
C PRO A 229 -5.65 -14.11 -6.03
N GLU A 230 -4.60 -14.88 -6.30
CA GLU A 230 -3.50 -15.16 -5.37
C GLU A 230 -2.50 -14.01 -5.21
N ARG A 231 -2.60 -12.94 -6.03
CA ARG A 231 -1.67 -11.80 -5.96
C ARG A 231 -2.36 -10.44 -5.85
N LEU A 232 -3.66 -10.42 -5.60
CA LEU A 232 -4.40 -9.19 -5.29
C LEU A 232 -4.57 -9.05 -3.78
N ILE A 233 -4.43 -7.83 -3.26
CA ILE A 233 -4.46 -7.54 -1.83
C ILE A 233 -5.47 -6.40 -1.57
N PHE A 234 -6.40 -6.61 -0.64
CA PHE A 234 -7.30 -5.57 -0.16
C PHE A 234 -6.55 -4.51 0.66
N GLY A 235 -6.90 -3.24 0.47
CA GLY A 235 -6.52 -2.11 1.30
C GLY A 235 -7.55 -1.00 1.22
N SER A 236 -7.87 -0.37 2.35
CA SER A 236 -8.89 0.69 2.41
C SER A 236 -8.39 2.05 1.97
N ASN A 237 -7.10 2.29 2.12
CA ASN A 237 -6.48 3.62 2.02
C ASN A 237 -7.11 4.64 3.00
N TRP A 238 -7.68 4.17 4.14
CA TRP A 238 -8.20 5.06 5.17
C TRP A 238 -7.07 5.85 5.86
N PRO A 239 -7.24 7.13 6.18
CA PRO A 239 -8.41 7.97 5.97
C PRO A 239 -8.45 8.69 4.60
N VAL A 240 -7.51 8.45 3.68
CA VAL A 240 -7.49 9.12 2.37
C VAL A 240 -8.77 8.84 1.58
N CYS A 241 -9.33 7.63 1.70
CA CYS A 241 -10.59 7.27 1.05
C CYS A 241 -11.78 8.19 1.40
N LEU A 242 -11.72 8.89 2.55
CA LEU A 242 -12.77 9.82 2.96
C LEU A 242 -12.92 11.04 2.03
N LEU A 243 -11.99 11.25 1.10
CA LEU A 243 -12.13 12.23 0.02
C LEU A 243 -13.28 11.86 -0.93
N ALA A 244 -13.54 10.57 -1.12
CA ALA A 244 -14.49 10.09 -2.13
C ALA A 244 -15.55 9.14 -1.58
N GLY A 245 -15.39 8.64 -0.35
CA GLY A 245 -16.34 7.70 0.24
C GLY A 245 -15.96 7.24 1.65
N SER A 246 -16.77 6.37 2.23
CA SER A 246 -16.50 5.76 3.53
C SER A 246 -15.67 4.50 3.41
N TYR A 247 -15.10 4.04 4.54
CA TYR A 247 -14.42 2.76 4.68
C TYR A 247 -15.28 1.60 4.15
N ALA A 248 -16.55 1.59 4.55
CA ALA A 248 -17.52 0.59 4.12
C ALA A 248 -17.74 0.58 2.61
N GLN A 249 -17.84 1.76 1.99
CA GLN A 249 -18.00 1.88 0.54
C GLN A 249 -16.79 1.34 -0.23
N VAL A 250 -15.56 1.58 0.25
CA VAL A 250 -14.35 1.00 -0.37
C VAL A 250 -14.39 -0.52 -0.34
N PHE A 251 -14.71 -1.10 0.83
CA PHE A 251 -14.80 -2.55 0.99
C PHE A 251 -15.87 -3.16 0.07
N ASP A 252 -17.07 -2.60 0.10
CA ASP A 252 -18.22 -3.10 -0.67
C ASP A 252 -18.01 -2.92 -2.19
N ALA A 253 -17.36 -1.82 -2.60
CA ALA A 253 -17.03 -1.57 -4.00
C ALA A 253 -16.02 -2.58 -4.55
N LEU A 254 -15.02 -2.99 -3.76
CA LEU A 254 -14.11 -4.05 -4.17
C LEU A 254 -14.84 -5.39 -4.30
N VAL A 255 -15.70 -5.74 -3.33
CA VAL A 255 -16.54 -6.97 -3.42
C VAL A 255 -17.36 -6.98 -4.70
N TYR A 256 -17.97 -5.86 -5.03
CA TYR A 256 -18.74 -5.73 -6.28
C TYR A 256 -17.87 -5.84 -7.53
N ALA A 257 -16.73 -5.15 -7.56
CA ALA A 257 -15.85 -5.10 -8.72
C ALA A 257 -15.16 -6.44 -9.02
N LEU A 258 -14.92 -7.27 -7.99
CA LEU A 258 -14.41 -8.63 -8.14
C LEU A 258 -15.44 -9.55 -8.83
N GLY A 259 -16.73 -9.30 -8.64
CA GLY A 259 -17.79 -10.16 -9.18
C GLY A 259 -17.88 -11.52 -8.48
N GLU A 260 -18.28 -12.55 -9.22
CA GLU A 260 -18.36 -13.91 -8.69
C GLU A 260 -16.94 -14.54 -8.66
N ILE A 261 -16.42 -14.72 -7.46
CA ILE A 261 -15.16 -15.45 -7.19
C ILE A 261 -15.40 -16.52 -6.14
N SER A 262 -14.55 -17.53 -6.08
CA SER A 262 -14.67 -18.58 -5.07
C SER A 262 -14.45 -18.03 -3.65
N PRO A 263 -15.02 -18.66 -2.59
CA PRO A 263 -14.71 -18.27 -1.22
C PRO A 263 -13.22 -18.32 -0.91
N ALA A 264 -12.47 -19.29 -1.46
CA ALA A 264 -11.04 -19.41 -1.28
C ALA A 264 -10.28 -18.23 -1.91
N ASP A 265 -10.67 -17.80 -3.12
CA ASP A 265 -10.07 -16.62 -3.78
C ASP A 265 -10.36 -15.33 -3.00
N ARG A 266 -11.59 -15.21 -2.47
CA ARG A 266 -11.97 -14.11 -1.60
C ARG A 266 -11.10 -14.07 -0.34
N ASP A 267 -10.91 -15.20 0.33
CA ASP A 267 -10.07 -15.30 1.53
C ASP A 267 -8.60 -14.93 1.23
N ARG A 268 -8.11 -15.28 0.03
CA ARG A 268 -6.77 -14.88 -0.44
C ARG A 268 -6.68 -13.35 -0.59
N ILE A 269 -7.59 -12.73 -1.35
CA ILE A 269 -7.57 -11.29 -1.66
C ILE A 269 -7.74 -10.45 -0.38
N PHE A 270 -8.67 -10.85 0.49
CA PHE A 270 -8.99 -10.09 1.70
C PHE A 270 -8.09 -10.40 2.90
N GLY A 271 -7.09 -11.28 2.76
CA GLY A 271 -6.20 -11.56 3.90
C GLY A 271 -4.97 -12.39 3.55
N GLY A 272 -5.15 -13.59 3.00
CA GLY A 272 -4.05 -14.54 2.77
C GLY A 272 -2.87 -13.95 2.02
N ASN A 273 -3.13 -13.17 0.97
CA ASN A 273 -2.08 -12.57 0.16
C ASN A 273 -1.31 -11.47 0.91
N ALA A 274 -1.98 -10.68 1.77
CA ALA A 274 -1.30 -9.71 2.61
C ALA A 274 -0.38 -10.39 3.63
N ILE A 275 -0.86 -11.50 4.24
CA ILE A 275 -0.07 -12.30 5.18
C ILE A 275 1.19 -12.84 4.48
N GLU A 276 1.06 -13.35 3.27
CA GLU A 276 2.17 -13.90 2.48
C GLU A 276 3.15 -12.80 2.03
N ALA A 277 2.64 -11.73 1.41
CA ALA A 277 3.46 -10.65 0.86
C ALA A 277 4.30 -9.96 1.94
N TYR A 278 3.73 -9.71 3.11
CA TYR A 278 4.39 -9.02 4.21
C TYR A 278 4.93 -9.95 5.30
N ARG A 279 4.76 -11.28 5.18
CA ARG A 279 5.13 -12.28 6.21
C ARG A 279 4.57 -11.90 7.58
N LEU A 280 3.29 -11.51 7.61
CA LEU A 280 2.66 -11.07 8.85
C LEU A 280 2.62 -12.21 9.87
N ASP A 281 3.01 -11.89 11.11
CA ASP A 281 2.76 -12.79 12.22
C ASP A 281 1.26 -12.76 12.57
N THR A 282 0.59 -13.85 12.26
CA THR A 282 -0.86 -13.95 12.53
C THR A 282 -1.16 -14.36 13.97
N GLY A 283 -0.13 -14.59 14.77
CA GLY A 283 -0.27 -15.21 16.08
C GLY A 283 -1.08 -16.51 15.94
N ASN A 284 -0.66 -17.61 16.42
CA ASN A 284 -1.50 -18.80 16.47
C ASN A 284 -2.81 -18.39 17.20
N ALA A 285 -3.92 -18.35 16.45
CA ALA A 285 -5.24 -18.39 17.07
C ALA A 285 -5.32 -19.76 17.76
N GLY A 286 -4.92 -19.75 19.07
CA GLY A 286 -5.06 -20.90 19.95
C GLY A 286 -6.53 -21.15 20.28
#